data_0e3fd6e6286ff993224b052d3f5b847e
#
_entry.id   0e3fd6e6286ff993224b052d3f5b847e
#
_cell.length_a   1.000
_cell.length_b   1.000
_cell.length_c   1.000
_cell.angle_alpha   90.00
_cell.angle_beta   90.00
_cell.angle_gamma   90.00
#
_symmetry.space_group_name_H-M   'P 1'
#
loop_
_entity.id
_entity.type
_entity.pdbx_description
1 polymer ?
#
loop_
_entity_poly.entity_id
_entity_poly.type
_entity_poly.pdbx_seq_one_letter_code
_entity_poly.pdbx_strand_id
1 'polypeptide(L)'
;MLPHEHFLVAALPVLSYILFRHRRFPSKAMIFVVFVGSQFPDLVDKPLAYSLMIIPSGRVFMHSLPFAIPISIFVMMYGIETNRPALGSGFVYAYLSHILVDVRQSLFIGQIPPNLLWPFVDSLPASSVPPWAGFGNINVILWTTFSALILSGTAIIILRDILFQSSNKKI
;
A
#
# COMPACT_ATOMS: atom_id res chain seq x y z
N MET A 1 6.52 -10.96 5.55
CA MET A 1 5.23 -11.65 5.76
C MET A 1 4.63 -12.03 4.42
N LEU A 2 3.63 -12.93 4.41
CA LEU A 2 2.88 -13.26 3.19
C LEU A 2 1.78 -12.20 2.95
N PRO A 3 1.34 -11.98 1.70
CA PRO A 3 0.35 -10.94 1.36
C PRO A 3 -0.96 -11.03 2.16
N HIS A 4 -1.45 -12.25 2.42
CA HIS A 4 -2.66 -12.44 3.20
C HIS A 4 -2.50 -12.08 4.68
N GLU A 5 -1.31 -12.19 5.24
CA GLU A 5 -1.03 -11.80 6.63
C GLU A 5 -1.11 -10.28 6.79
N HIS A 6 -0.54 -9.50 5.85
CA HIS A 6 -0.68 -8.04 5.84
C HIS A 6 -2.14 -7.61 5.72
N PHE A 7 -2.91 -8.28 4.85
CA PHE A 7 -4.33 -8.00 4.74
C PHE A 7 -5.09 -8.29 6.03
N LEU A 8 -4.85 -9.44 6.66
CA LEU A 8 -5.54 -9.80 7.91
C LEU A 8 -5.23 -8.81 9.04
N VAL A 9 -3.96 -8.42 9.20
CA VAL A 9 -3.57 -7.44 10.22
C VAL A 9 -4.24 -6.09 10.00
N ALA A 10 -4.39 -5.65 8.76
CA ALA A 10 -5.09 -4.41 8.44
C ALA A 10 -6.61 -4.56 8.54
N ALA A 11 -7.17 -5.66 8.05
CA ALA A 11 -8.61 -5.86 7.94
C ALA A 11 -9.28 -6.08 9.30
N LEU A 12 -8.71 -6.91 10.17
CA LEU A 12 -9.34 -7.27 11.45
C LEU A 12 -9.68 -6.06 12.32
N PRO A 13 -8.80 -5.07 12.57
CA PRO A 13 -9.15 -3.89 13.34
C PRO A 13 -10.21 -3.03 12.68
N VAL A 14 -10.13 -2.83 11.35
CA VAL A 14 -11.11 -2.04 10.60
C VAL A 14 -12.49 -2.70 10.63
N LEU A 15 -12.55 -4.01 10.40
CA LEU A 15 -13.79 -4.79 10.45
C LEU A 15 -14.40 -4.74 11.86
N SER A 16 -13.58 -4.97 12.89
CA SER A 16 -14.00 -4.93 14.27
C SER A 16 -14.56 -3.56 14.65
N TYR A 17 -13.85 -2.48 14.29
CA TYR A 17 -14.29 -1.11 14.54
C TYR A 17 -15.66 -0.83 13.91
N ILE A 18 -15.84 -1.17 12.62
CA ILE A 18 -17.09 -0.92 11.91
C ILE A 18 -18.22 -1.75 12.52
N LEU A 19 -17.98 -3.02 12.82
CA LEU A 19 -18.98 -3.91 13.37
C LEU A 19 -19.42 -3.46 14.77
N PHE A 20 -18.49 -3.15 15.65
CA PHE A 20 -18.81 -2.75 17.03
C PHE A 20 -19.36 -1.32 17.14
N ARG A 21 -18.78 -0.37 16.37
CA ARG A 21 -19.17 1.04 16.45
C ARG A 21 -20.43 1.37 15.65
N HIS A 22 -20.59 0.78 14.47
CA HIS A 22 -21.67 1.08 13.54
C HIS A 22 -22.72 -0.04 13.44
N ARG A 23 -22.50 -1.16 14.08
CA ARG A 23 -23.40 -2.33 14.08
C ARG A 23 -23.79 -2.79 12.67
N ARG A 24 -22.90 -2.67 11.72
CA ARG A 24 -23.08 -3.06 10.32
C ARG A 24 -21.82 -3.69 9.74
N PHE A 25 -22.00 -4.51 8.71
CA PHE A 25 -20.85 -5.00 7.96
C PHE A 25 -20.20 -3.89 7.13
N PRO A 26 -18.88 -3.92 6.92
CA PRO A 26 -18.20 -2.99 6.06
C PRO A 26 -18.70 -3.11 4.61
N SER A 27 -18.70 -1.99 3.90
CA SER A 27 -19.03 -1.99 2.48
C SER A 27 -17.97 -2.73 1.66
N LYS A 28 -18.36 -3.24 0.48
CA LYS A 28 -17.41 -3.85 -0.47
C LYS A 28 -16.28 -2.89 -0.82
N ALA A 29 -16.58 -1.60 -0.96
CA ALA A 29 -15.59 -0.56 -1.22
C ALA A 29 -14.57 -0.45 -0.09
N MET A 30 -15.00 -0.52 1.19
CA MET A 30 -14.10 -0.49 2.33
C MET A 30 -13.17 -1.72 2.35
N ILE A 31 -13.71 -2.90 2.14
CA ILE A 31 -12.90 -4.14 2.08
C ILE A 31 -11.85 -4.05 0.97
N PHE A 32 -12.27 -3.58 -0.22
CA PHE A 32 -11.37 -3.40 -1.36
C PHE A 32 -10.25 -2.39 -1.06
N VAL A 33 -10.60 -1.24 -0.49
CA VAL A 33 -9.64 -0.18 -0.16
C VAL A 33 -8.65 -0.64 0.90
N VAL A 34 -9.09 -1.37 1.93
CA VAL A 34 -8.21 -1.95 2.95
C VAL A 34 -7.30 -3.02 2.33
N PHE A 35 -7.82 -3.83 1.42
CA PHE A 35 -7.00 -4.80 0.69
C PHE A 35 -5.91 -4.10 -0.14
N VAL A 36 -6.29 -3.13 -0.97
CA VAL A 36 -5.31 -2.38 -1.79
C VAL A 36 -4.29 -1.67 -0.90
N GLY A 37 -4.72 -0.96 0.14
CA GLY A 37 -3.82 -0.26 1.06
C GLY A 37 -2.83 -1.19 1.75
N SER A 38 -3.28 -2.37 2.18
CA SER A 38 -2.43 -3.37 2.83
C SER A 38 -1.40 -4.03 1.90
N GLN A 39 -1.59 -3.97 0.59
CA GLN A 39 -0.67 -4.52 -0.41
C GLN A 39 0.13 -3.43 -1.13
N PHE A 40 -0.28 -2.17 -0.99
CA PHE A 40 0.20 -1.07 -1.82
C PHE A 40 1.74 -0.92 -1.84
N PRO A 41 2.46 -0.95 -0.70
CA PRO A 41 3.92 -0.85 -0.73
C PRO A 41 4.56 -1.97 -1.54
N ASP A 42 4.12 -3.18 -1.33
CA ASP A 42 4.61 -4.37 -2.01
C ASP A 42 4.29 -4.38 -3.51
N LEU A 43 3.09 -3.88 -3.88
CA LEU A 43 2.67 -3.78 -5.29
C LEU A 43 3.54 -2.81 -6.09
N VAL A 44 4.13 -1.82 -5.44
CA VAL A 44 5.01 -0.85 -6.08
C VAL A 44 6.48 -1.26 -5.96
N ASP A 45 6.96 -1.52 -4.75
CA ASP A 45 8.39 -1.71 -4.51
C ASP A 45 8.93 -3.01 -5.10
N LYS A 46 8.19 -4.11 -5.03
CA LYS A 46 8.68 -5.40 -5.54
C LYS A 46 8.88 -5.41 -7.06
N PRO A 47 7.94 -4.92 -7.89
CA PRO A 47 8.20 -4.77 -9.33
C PRO A 47 9.38 -3.85 -9.64
N LEU A 48 9.47 -2.70 -8.93
CA LEU A 48 10.57 -1.75 -9.13
C LEU A 48 11.94 -2.35 -8.79
N ALA A 49 12.01 -3.14 -7.72
CA ALA A 49 13.26 -3.75 -7.28
C ALA A 49 13.63 -5.00 -8.08
N TYR A 50 12.66 -5.89 -8.31
CA TYR A 50 12.96 -7.25 -8.79
C TYR A 50 12.69 -7.46 -10.28
N SER A 51 11.82 -6.65 -10.89
CA SER A 51 11.57 -6.72 -12.34
C SER A 51 12.33 -5.63 -13.09
N LEU A 52 12.26 -4.40 -12.61
CA LEU A 52 12.87 -3.24 -13.28
C LEU A 52 14.26 -2.89 -12.76
N MET A 53 14.65 -3.37 -11.58
CA MET A 53 15.94 -3.11 -10.94
C MET A 53 16.26 -1.60 -10.77
N ILE A 54 15.21 -0.78 -10.54
CA ILE A 54 15.34 0.67 -10.42
C ILE A 54 15.66 1.08 -8.98
N ILE A 55 15.20 0.31 -7.99
CA ILE A 55 15.43 0.58 -6.58
C ILE A 55 16.21 -0.57 -5.94
N PRO A 56 17.01 -0.30 -4.88
CA PRO A 56 17.94 -1.29 -4.33
C PRO A 56 17.28 -2.46 -3.61
N SER A 57 16.02 -2.31 -3.17
CA SER A 57 15.31 -3.35 -2.41
C SER A 57 13.80 -3.21 -2.58
N GLY A 58 13.07 -4.32 -2.51
CA GLY A 58 11.61 -4.34 -2.52
C GLY A 58 10.94 -3.81 -1.24
N ARG A 59 11.66 -3.05 -0.41
CA ARG A 59 11.17 -2.47 0.85
C ARG A 59 11.77 -1.10 1.14
N VAL A 60 11.94 -0.25 0.15
CA VAL A 60 12.59 1.06 0.35
C VAL A 60 11.71 2.22 -0.06
N PHE A 61 11.09 2.21 -1.25
CA PHE A 61 10.39 3.37 -1.80
C PHE A 61 9.07 3.62 -1.06
N MET A 62 8.05 2.81 -1.33
CA MET A 62 6.74 2.96 -0.67
C MET A 62 6.73 2.47 0.79
N HIS A 63 7.79 1.79 1.23
CA HIS A 63 7.95 1.41 2.63
C HIS A 63 8.63 2.50 3.46
N SER A 64 9.12 3.59 2.86
CA SER A 64 9.78 4.68 3.59
C SER A 64 8.81 5.79 3.99
N LEU A 65 9.04 6.40 5.14
CA LEU A 65 8.22 7.50 5.68
C LEU A 65 8.20 8.73 4.78
N PRO A 66 9.33 9.15 4.14
CA PRO A 66 9.33 10.29 3.22
C PRO A 66 8.33 10.17 2.06
N PHE A 67 7.97 8.97 1.64
CA PHE A 67 6.95 8.73 0.61
C PHE A 67 5.60 8.34 1.20
N ALA A 68 5.60 7.55 2.28
CA ALA A 68 4.37 7.09 2.90
C ALA A 68 3.53 8.24 3.47
N ILE A 69 4.17 9.25 4.07
CA ILE A 69 3.47 10.40 4.66
C ILE A 69 2.77 11.26 3.59
N PRO A 70 3.47 11.75 2.53
CA PRO A 70 2.81 12.53 1.48
C PRO A 70 1.69 11.77 0.77
N ILE A 71 1.88 10.48 0.48
CA ILE A 71 0.84 9.64 -0.14
C ILE A 71 -0.37 9.51 0.78
N SER A 72 -0.14 9.29 2.08
CA SER A 72 -1.23 9.21 3.06
C SER A 72 -2.02 10.51 3.13
N ILE A 73 -1.34 11.66 3.12
CA ILE A 73 -1.97 12.98 3.09
C ILE A 73 -2.78 13.15 1.80
N PHE A 74 -2.20 12.83 0.65
CA PHE A 74 -2.87 12.91 -0.64
C PHE A 74 -4.15 12.07 -0.68
N VAL A 75 -4.09 10.82 -0.23
CA VAL A 75 -5.25 9.91 -0.21
C VAL A 75 -6.33 10.40 0.76
N MET A 76 -5.94 10.97 1.91
CA MET A 76 -6.89 11.59 2.84
C MET A 76 -7.58 12.80 2.22
N MET A 77 -6.82 13.70 1.60
CA MET A 77 -7.38 14.88 0.92
C MET A 77 -8.34 14.46 -0.20
N TYR A 78 -7.93 13.50 -1.02
CA TYR A 78 -8.81 12.95 -2.06
C TYR A 78 -10.10 12.35 -1.49
N GLY A 79 -10.00 11.61 -0.38
CA GLY A 79 -11.17 11.08 0.33
C GLY A 79 -12.12 12.17 0.84
N ILE A 80 -11.58 13.28 1.34
CA ILE A 80 -12.38 14.44 1.80
C ILE A 80 -13.05 15.12 0.61
N GLU A 81 -12.30 15.42 -0.44
CA GLU A 81 -12.78 16.06 -1.67
C GLU A 81 -13.92 15.26 -2.35
N THR A 82 -13.82 13.95 -2.32
CA THR A 82 -14.81 13.04 -2.92
C THR A 82 -15.96 12.71 -1.97
N ASN A 83 -16.06 13.32 -0.79
CA ASN A 83 -17.01 12.99 0.26
C ASN A 83 -16.97 11.52 0.73
N ARG A 84 -15.79 10.92 0.71
CA ARG A 84 -15.53 9.53 1.12
C ARG A 84 -14.36 9.42 2.13
N PRO A 85 -14.31 10.27 3.19
CA PRO A 85 -13.16 10.30 4.11
C PRO A 85 -12.90 8.95 4.81
N ALA A 86 -13.97 8.18 5.06
CA ALA A 86 -13.83 6.85 5.66
C ALA A 86 -13.04 5.87 4.77
N LEU A 87 -13.17 5.96 3.44
CA LEU A 87 -12.39 5.13 2.52
C LEU A 87 -10.92 5.58 2.52
N GLY A 88 -10.67 6.90 2.49
CA GLY A 88 -9.32 7.44 2.63
C GLY A 88 -8.63 6.97 3.91
N SER A 89 -9.33 7.08 5.04
CA SER A 89 -8.82 6.59 6.34
C SER A 89 -8.55 5.09 6.33
N GLY A 90 -9.42 4.29 5.72
CA GLY A 90 -9.25 2.84 5.60
C GLY A 90 -7.99 2.47 4.81
N PHE A 91 -7.73 3.17 3.70
CA PHE A 91 -6.50 2.97 2.92
C PHE A 91 -5.27 3.34 3.74
N VAL A 92 -5.24 4.55 4.31
CA VAL A 92 -4.09 5.05 5.08
C VAL A 92 -3.77 4.15 6.26
N TYR A 93 -4.80 3.73 7.00
CA TYR A 93 -4.62 2.79 8.09
C TYR A 93 -4.01 1.47 7.61
N ALA A 94 -4.53 0.89 6.54
CA ALA A 94 -4.04 -0.37 5.99
C ALA A 94 -2.61 -0.24 5.45
N TYR A 95 -2.29 0.86 4.78
CA TYR A 95 -0.96 1.17 4.27
C TYR A 95 0.07 1.31 5.40
N LEU A 96 -0.22 2.11 6.42
CA LEU A 96 0.68 2.30 7.56
C LEU A 96 0.82 1.03 8.41
N SER A 97 -0.25 0.25 8.55
CA SER A 97 -0.20 -1.06 9.22
C SER A 97 0.75 -2.02 8.51
N HIS A 98 0.77 -2.05 7.16
CA HIS A 98 1.72 -2.85 6.39
C HIS A 98 3.16 -2.49 6.76
N ILE A 99 3.51 -1.21 6.67
CA ILE A 99 4.86 -0.72 7.01
C ILE A 99 5.23 -1.09 8.45
N LEU A 100 4.33 -0.82 9.40
CA LEU A 100 4.56 -1.10 10.83
C LEU A 100 4.86 -2.58 11.08
N VAL A 101 4.10 -3.47 10.46
CA VAL A 101 4.28 -4.91 10.61
C VAL A 101 5.61 -5.39 10.03
N ASP A 102 6.04 -4.81 8.92
CA ASP A 102 7.32 -5.17 8.29
C ASP A 102 8.53 -4.73 9.13
N VAL A 103 8.42 -3.61 9.83
CA VAL A 103 9.51 -3.10 10.67
C VAL A 103 9.43 -3.52 12.15
N ARG A 104 8.38 -4.25 12.53
CA ARG A 104 8.10 -4.58 13.95
C ARG A 104 9.28 -5.19 14.69
N GLN A 105 10.02 -6.12 14.06
CA GLN A 105 11.14 -6.79 14.71
C GLN A 105 12.27 -5.80 15.07
N SER A 106 12.60 -4.88 14.16
CA SER A 106 13.59 -3.84 14.41
C SER A 106 13.14 -2.91 15.52
N LEU A 107 11.86 -2.52 15.53
CA LEU A 107 11.32 -1.65 16.57
C LEU A 107 11.30 -2.33 17.95
N PHE A 108 11.03 -3.63 18.02
CA PHE A 108 11.06 -4.37 19.28
C PHE A 108 12.45 -4.41 19.94
N ILE A 109 13.51 -4.37 19.14
CA ILE A 109 14.89 -4.29 19.64
C ILE A 109 15.41 -2.85 19.74
N GLY A 110 14.52 -1.85 19.63
CA GLY A 110 14.86 -0.43 19.74
C GLY A 110 15.65 0.15 18.57
N GLN A 111 15.59 -0.48 17.39
CA GLN A 111 16.29 -0.02 16.19
C GLN A 111 15.32 0.53 15.17
N ILE A 112 15.65 1.68 14.56
CA ILE A 112 14.95 2.23 13.42
C ILE A 112 15.63 1.68 12.17
N PRO A 113 14.94 0.88 11.34
CA PRO A 113 15.56 0.32 10.15
C PRO A 113 15.80 1.43 9.10
N PRO A 114 16.99 1.44 8.46
CA PRO A 114 17.38 2.50 7.52
C PRO A 114 16.39 2.69 6.36
N ASN A 115 15.75 1.63 5.90
CA ASN A 115 14.77 1.68 4.82
C ASN A 115 13.56 2.60 5.13
N LEU A 116 13.22 2.84 6.41
CA LEU A 116 12.17 3.79 6.78
C LEU A 116 12.52 5.24 6.44
N LEU A 117 13.81 5.57 6.35
CA LEU A 117 14.30 6.92 6.11
C LEU A 117 14.88 7.09 4.69
N TRP A 118 14.77 6.07 3.84
CA TRP A 118 15.21 6.17 2.44
C TRP A 118 14.45 7.31 1.73
N PRO A 119 15.06 8.12 0.84
CA PRO A 119 16.44 8.04 0.33
C PRO A 119 17.47 8.82 1.17
N PHE A 120 17.11 9.40 2.31
CA PHE A 120 18.01 10.20 3.14
C PHE A 120 19.04 9.39 3.90
N VAL A 121 18.74 8.11 4.14
CA VAL A 121 19.66 7.14 4.73
C VAL A 121 19.78 5.98 3.75
N ASP A 122 21.02 5.60 3.44
CA ASP A 122 21.26 4.47 2.56
C ASP A 122 20.66 3.20 3.17
N SER A 123 19.77 2.59 2.43
CA SER A 123 19.29 1.25 2.79
C SER A 123 20.44 0.28 2.57
N LEU A 124 20.71 -0.57 3.55
CA LEU A 124 21.62 -1.69 3.33
C LEU A 124 21.14 -2.46 2.09
N PRO A 125 22.03 -2.75 1.13
CA PRO A 125 21.67 -3.56 -0.02
C PRO A 125 21.02 -4.84 0.49
N ALA A 126 19.91 -5.23 -0.11
CA ALA A 126 19.29 -6.49 0.22
C ALA A 126 20.37 -7.57 0.16
N SER A 127 20.65 -8.21 1.27
CA SER A 127 21.77 -9.12 1.44
C SER A 127 21.71 -10.36 0.52
N SER A 128 20.59 -10.55 -0.17
CA SER A 128 20.44 -11.50 -1.27
C SER A 128 19.21 -11.12 -2.09
N VAL A 129 19.36 -11.06 -3.39
CA VAL A 129 18.22 -11.11 -4.31
C VAL A 129 17.47 -12.42 -4.01
N PRO A 130 16.19 -12.40 -3.67
CA PRO A 130 15.48 -13.66 -3.40
C PRO A 130 15.62 -14.63 -4.57
N PRO A 131 15.72 -15.94 -4.33
CA PRO A 131 15.89 -16.94 -5.41
C PRO A 131 14.80 -16.89 -6.50
N TRP A 132 13.66 -16.29 -6.16
CA TRP A 132 12.52 -16.10 -7.06
C TRP A 132 12.55 -14.77 -7.83
N ALA A 133 13.53 -13.91 -7.56
CA ALA A 133 13.67 -12.63 -8.26
C ALA A 133 14.54 -12.80 -9.51
N GLY A 134 14.22 -12.01 -10.53
CA GLY A 134 14.93 -11.99 -11.81
C GLY A 134 14.00 -12.18 -13.00
N PHE A 135 14.39 -11.59 -14.13
CA PHE A 135 13.66 -11.78 -15.39
C PHE A 135 13.67 -13.25 -15.80
N GLY A 136 12.50 -13.80 -16.14
CA GLY A 136 12.30 -15.20 -16.46
C GLY A 136 11.81 -16.07 -15.30
N ASN A 137 11.81 -15.56 -14.06
CA ASN A 137 11.16 -16.28 -12.97
C ASN A 137 9.65 -16.07 -13.02
N ILE A 138 8.90 -17.18 -13.10
CA ILE A 138 7.44 -17.13 -13.18
C ILE A 138 6.79 -16.37 -12.02
N ASN A 139 7.34 -16.45 -10.81
CA ASN A 139 6.81 -15.75 -9.65
C ASN A 139 6.95 -14.23 -9.79
N VAL A 140 8.06 -13.74 -10.35
CA VAL A 140 8.28 -12.31 -10.63
C VAL A 140 7.30 -11.82 -11.69
N ILE A 141 7.11 -12.61 -12.76
CA ILE A 141 6.16 -12.29 -13.84
C ILE A 141 4.73 -12.23 -13.27
N LEU A 142 4.31 -13.24 -12.53
CA LEU A 142 2.97 -13.27 -11.93
C LEU A 142 2.75 -12.11 -10.96
N TRP A 143 3.74 -11.82 -10.09
CA TRP A 143 3.63 -10.72 -9.14
C TRP A 143 3.58 -9.36 -9.84
N THR A 144 4.42 -9.14 -10.84
CA THR A 144 4.44 -7.89 -11.62
C THR A 144 3.13 -7.71 -12.39
N THR A 145 2.61 -8.75 -13.02
CA THR A 145 1.33 -8.72 -13.73
C THR A 145 0.18 -8.43 -12.76
N PHE A 146 0.14 -9.09 -11.63
CA PHE A 146 -0.87 -8.87 -10.59
C PHE A 146 -0.82 -7.43 -10.06
N SER A 147 0.38 -6.91 -9.79
CA SER A 147 0.57 -5.52 -9.36
C SER A 147 0.08 -4.54 -10.41
N ALA A 148 0.46 -4.74 -11.67
CA ALA A 148 0.04 -3.88 -12.78
C ALA A 148 -1.48 -3.86 -12.95
N LEU A 149 -2.15 -5.01 -12.85
CA LEU A 149 -3.61 -5.10 -12.95
C LEU A 149 -4.31 -4.35 -11.81
N ILE A 150 -3.87 -4.53 -10.57
CA ILE A 150 -4.47 -3.83 -9.41
C ILE A 150 -4.23 -2.33 -9.50
N LEU A 151 -3.01 -1.89 -9.77
CA LEU A 151 -2.68 -0.47 -9.85
C LEU A 151 -3.42 0.21 -11.01
N SER A 152 -3.46 -0.43 -12.19
CA SER A 152 -4.19 0.09 -13.35
C SER A 152 -5.69 0.15 -13.09
N GLY A 153 -6.27 -0.89 -12.52
CA GLY A 153 -7.70 -0.91 -12.16
C GLY A 153 -8.04 0.18 -11.14
N THR A 154 -7.19 0.38 -10.14
CA THR A 154 -7.36 1.45 -9.14
C THR A 154 -7.27 2.84 -9.80
N ALA A 155 -6.27 3.04 -10.67
CA ALA A 155 -6.11 4.30 -11.41
C ALA A 155 -7.33 4.62 -12.31
N ILE A 156 -7.87 3.62 -13.01
CA ILE A 156 -9.07 3.77 -13.84
C ILE A 156 -10.27 4.20 -13.00
N ILE A 157 -10.46 3.59 -11.83
CA ILE A 157 -11.57 3.96 -10.92
C ILE A 157 -11.42 5.41 -10.47
N ILE A 158 -10.21 5.81 -10.05
CA ILE A 158 -9.92 7.18 -9.61
C ILE A 158 -10.16 8.19 -10.74
N LEU A 159 -9.61 7.93 -11.93
CA LEU A 159 -9.78 8.81 -13.08
C LEU A 159 -11.25 8.96 -13.48
N ARG A 160 -11.99 7.86 -13.51
CA ARG A 160 -13.43 7.89 -13.75
C ARG A 160 -14.14 8.79 -12.75
N ASP A 161 -13.87 8.63 -11.45
CA ASP A 161 -14.52 9.43 -10.40
C ASP A 161 -14.19 10.92 -10.54
N ILE A 162 -12.95 11.28 -10.88
CA ILE A 162 -12.54 12.67 -11.14
C ILE A 162 -13.29 13.25 -12.34
N LEU A 163 -13.38 12.52 -13.45
CA LEU A 163 -14.04 12.99 -14.67
C LEU A 163 -15.56 13.17 -14.45
N PHE A 164 -16.22 12.26 -13.76
CA PHE A 164 -17.65 12.39 -13.44
C PHE A 164 -17.95 13.56 -12.50
N GLN A 165 -17.08 13.81 -11.50
CA GLN A 165 -17.28 14.96 -10.61
C GLN A 165 -17.07 16.29 -11.32
N SER A 166 -16.11 16.37 -12.26
CA SER A 166 -15.88 17.58 -13.04
C SER A 166 -17.04 17.91 -13.97
N SER A 167 -17.74 16.89 -14.47
CA SER A 167 -18.95 17.04 -15.32
C SER A 167 -20.13 17.59 -14.52
N ASN A 168 -20.35 17.10 -13.30
CA ASN A 168 -21.46 17.54 -12.45
C ASN A 168 -21.28 18.93 -11.82
N LYS A 169 -20.08 19.47 -11.77
CA LYS A 169 -19.81 20.84 -11.29
C LYS A 169 -20.04 21.92 -12.34
N LYS A 170 -20.34 21.55 -13.60
CA LYS A 170 -20.55 22.49 -14.72
C LYS A 170 -22.03 22.75 -15.02
N ILE A 171 -22.95 22.16 -14.26
CA ILE A 171 -24.41 22.39 -14.30
C ILE A 171 -24.81 23.15 -13.04
#